data_da3edf01358386b9be368ff7148af089
#
_entry.id   da3edf01358386b9be368ff7148af089
#
_cell.length_a   1.000
_cell.length_b   1.000
_cell.length_c   1.000
_cell.angle_alpha   90.00
_cell.angle_beta   90.00
_cell.angle_gamma   90.00
#
_symmetry.space_group_name_H-M   'P 1'
#
loop_
_entity.id
_entity.type
_entity.pdbx_description
1 polymer ?
#
loop_
_entity_poly.entity_id
_entity_poly.type
_entity_poly.pdbx_seq_one_letter_code
_entity_poly.pdbx_strand_id
1 'polypeptide(L)'
;MISFSAVSKRFPDGTVAVDGLDLKIDAGAFTVFVGPSGCGKTTSMRMINRMVVPTAGTVTVDGRDIATTDAVELRRSIGYVIQGGGLLPHRTVVDNIATVPVLRGQSRRAARRAALDVLDRVGLDPALAGRYPAQLSGGQQQRVGVARALAADPPVLLMDEPFSAVDPVVRAELQAEMQRLQAELRKTIVFVTHDIDEAVRLGDRLAVFGPHGRLQQYDAPNTVLSSPATDFVADFVGRDRGYRGLSFRSADSVPLHDIRRLRESEIAAATLAPGDWALVVTDAGHPQGWIDAAGLAAVRTGRPVAQASAAGGSLFTVGTDLRQALDAAISSPSGIGVAVDASGAVAGGIDAADVVALLAEQRRTEDRLRNGR
;
A
#
# COMPACT_ATOMS: atom_id res chain seq x y z
N MET A 1 -3.48 -21.89 -6.92
CA MET A 1 -2.31 -21.36 -7.67
C MET A 1 -0.98 -21.74 -7.01
N ILE A 2 -0.68 -21.29 -5.79
CA ILE A 2 0.53 -21.70 -5.05
C ILE A 2 0.10 -22.47 -3.80
N SER A 3 0.74 -23.62 -3.51
CA SER A 3 0.43 -24.38 -2.30
C SER A 3 1.73 -24.85 -1.61
N PHE A 4 1.73 -24.71 -0.29
CA PHE A 4 2.71 -25.27 0.63
C PHE A 4 2.01 -26.37 1.41
N SER A 5 2.59 -27.58 1.44
CA SER A 5 2.05 -28.73 2.16
C SER A 5 3.11 -29.26 3.13
N ALA A 6 2.92 -29.07 4.43
CA ALA A 6 3.82 -29.43 5.52
C ALA A 6 5.29 -29.02 5.27
N VAL A 7 5.50 -27.83 4.71
CA VAL A 7 6.82 -27.40 4.23
C VAL A 7 7.70 -26.95 5.38
N SER A 8 8.91 -27.54 5.45
CA SER A 8 9.92 -27.16 6.43
C SER A 8 11.25 -26.80 5.76
N LYS A 9 11.99 -25.88 6.37
CA LYS A 9 13.34 -25.52 5.98
C LYS A 9 14.25 -25.43 7.20
N ARG A 10 15.23 -26.32 7.23
CA ARG A 10 16.36 -26.30 8.18
C ARG A 10 17.64 -26.06 7.40
N PHE A 11 18.43 -25.09 7.84
CA PHE A 11 19.75 -24.82 7.26
C PHE A 11 20.83 -25.73 7.88
N PRO A 12 22.01 -25.87 7.23
CA PRO A 12 23.09 -26.76 7.72
C PRO A 12 23.63 -26.40 9.11
N ASP A 13 23.53 -25.13 9.51
CA ASP A 13 23.89 -24.62 10.83
C ASP A 13 22.87 -24.97 11.94
N GLY A 14 21.81 -25.72 11.60
CA GLY A 14 20.74 -26.11 12.51
C GLY A 14 19.59 -25.11 12.60
N THR A 15 19.70 -23.93 12.00
CA THR A 15 18.66 -22.90 12.02
C THR A 15 17.37 -23.40 11.35
N VAL A 16 16.25 -23.38 12.06
CA VAL A 16 14.93 -23.69 11.52
C VAL A 16 14.30 -22.37 11.04
N ALA A 17 14.26 -22.18 9.74
CA ALA A 17 13.67 -20.99 9.14
C ALA A 17 12.17 -21.12 8.87
N VAL A 18 11.69 -22.35 8.58
CA VAL A 18 10.28 -22.66 8.35
C VAL A 18 10.00 -24.02 8.96
N ASP A 19 8.91 -24.15 9.70
CA ASP A 19 8.52 -25.36 10.40
C ASP A 19 7.04 -25.70 10.12
N GLY A 20 6.81 -26.70 9.25
CA GLY A 20 5.48 -27.25 8.97
C GLY A 20 4.51 -26.25 8.36
N LEU A 21 4.94 -25.45 7.38
CA LEU A 21 4.07 -24.46 6.73
C LEU A 21 3.05 -25.15 5.82
N ASP A 22 1.76 -24.95 6.13
CA ASP A 22 0.62 -25.23 5.28
C ASP A 22 -0.04 -23.91 4.87
N LEU A 23 -0.06 -23.62 3.56
CA LEU A 23 -0.62 -22.37 3.03
C LEU A 23 -1.06 -22.58 1.57
N LYS A 24 -2.26 -22.11 1.25
CA LYS A 24 -2.77 -22.09 -0.13
C LYS A 24 -3.06 -20.64 -0.56
N ILE A 25 -2.44 -20.21 -1.66
CA ILE A 25 -2.61 -18.90 -2.27
C ILE A 25 -3.40 -19.07 -3.56
N ASP A 26 -4.54 -18.38 -3.65
CA ASP A 26 -5.43 -18.46 -4.81
C ASP A 26 -4.87 -17.67 -6.01
N ALA A 27 -5.30 -18.06 -7.22
CA ALA A 27 -4.93 -17.33 -8.43
C ALA A 27 -5.51 -15.92 -8.43
N GLY A 28 -4.70 -14.96 -8.85
CA GLY A 28 -5.10 -13.54 -8.92
C GLY A 28 -5.12 -12.81 -7.58
N ALA A 29 -4.87 -13.49 -6.45
CA ALA A 29 -4.84 -12.88 -5.14
C ALA A 29 -3.52 -12.12 -4.87
N PHE A 30 -3.62 -10.99 -4.21
CA PHE A 30 -2.51 -10.28 -3.61
C PHE A 30 -2.34 -10.76 -2.16
N THR A 31 -1.39 -11.68 -1.94
CA THR A 31 -1.11 -12.23 -0.61
C THR A 31 0.13 -11.57 -0.02
N VAL A 32 0.00 -11.01 1.18
CA VAL A 32 1.11 -10.40 1.91
C VAL A 32 1.61 -11.34 3.00
N PHE A 33 2.90 -11.66 2.96
CA PHE A 33 3.61 -12.33 4.04
C PHE A 33 4.13 -11.27 5.00
N VAL A 34 3.60 -11.24 6.21
CA VAL A 34 3.90 -10.22 7.22
C VAL A 34 4.31 -10.88 8.54
N GLY A 35 5.15 -10.20 9.33
CA GLY A 35 5.66 -10.71 10.61
C GLY A 35 7.00 -10.11 10.97
N PRO A 36 7.56 -10.38 12.15
CA PRO A 36 8.84 -9.86 12.60
C PRO A 36 10.01 -10.19 11.68
N SER A 37 11.09 -9.43 11.78
CA SER A 37 12.32 -9.72 11.04
C SER A 37 12.88 -11.11 11.42
N GLY A 38 13.38 -11.84 10.43
CA GLY A 38 13.96 -13.18 10.64
C GLY A 38 12.95 -14.31 10.86
N CYS A 39 11.63 -14.08 10.85
CA CYS A 39 10.62 -15.12 11.07
C CYS A 39 10.41 -16.09 9.88
N GLY A 40 11.14 -15.99 8.77
CA GLY A 40 11.06 -16.97 7.68
C GLY A 40 10.27 -16.54 6.43
N LYS A 41 9.68 -15.35 6.37
CA LYS A 41 8.88 -14.83 5.23
C LYS A 41 9.60 -14.92 3.89
N THR A 42 10.76 -14.27 3.80
CA THR A 42 11.60 -14.29 2.60
C THR A 42 12.05 -15.71 2.23
N THR A 43 12.37 -16.55 3.21
CA THR A 43 12.71 -17.97 2.98
C THR A 43 11.52 -18.72 2.37
N SER A 44 10.32 -18.55 2.92
CA SER A 44 9.09 -19.16 2.39
C SER A 44 8.79 -18.68 0.97
N MET A 45 8.88 -17.38 0.71
CA MET A 45 8.69 -16.84 -0.64
C MET A 45 9.73 -17.36 -1.62
N ARG A 46 11.03 -17.44 -1.23
CA ARG A 46 12.11 -17.94 -2.09
C ARG A 46 12.00 -19.43 -2.36
N MET A 47 11.21 -20.18 -1.62
CA MET A 47 10.89 -21.57 -1.98
C MET A 47 9.97 -21.63 -3.20
N ILE A 48 9.07 -20.66 -3.44
CA ILE A 48 8.17 -20.66 -4.61
C ILE A 48 8.95 -20.65 -5.92
N ASN A 49 10.04 -19.88 -6.01
CA ASN A 49 10.90 -19.83 -7.22
C ASN A 49 12.11 -20.77 -7.16
N ARG A 50 12.11 -21.69 -6.18
CA ARG A 50 13.20 -22.68 -5.99
C ARG A 50 14.59 -22.04 -5.82
N MET A 51 14.67 -20.80 -5.28
CA MET A 51 15.96 -20.23 -4.81
C MET A 51 16.37 -20.84 -3.48
N VAL A 52 15.41 -21.28 -2.69
CA VAL A 52 15.58 -22.08 -1.48
C VAL A 52 14.84 -23.39 -1.70
N VAL A 53 15.51 -24.52 -1.43
CA VAL A 53 14.90 -25.85 -1.52
C VAL A 53 14.40 -26.23 -0.11
N PRO A 54 13.13 -26.65 0.04
CA PRO A 54 12.62 -27.16 1.31
C PRO A 54 13.40 -28.41 1.75
N THR A 55 13.47 -28.65 3.07
CA THR A 55 14.06 -29.88 3.64
C THR A 55 13.00 -30.97 3.86
N ALA A 56 11.73 -30.59 3.94
CA ALA A 56 10.58 -31.48 4.00
C ALA A 56 9.34 -30.79 3.43
N GLY A 57 8.33 -31.56 3.09
CA GLY A 57 7.09 -31.09 2.49
C GLY A 57 7.22 -30.74 1.02
N THR A 58 6.14 -30.22 0.42
CA THR A 58 6.04 -29.97 -1.01
C THR A 58 5.52 -28.57 -1.28
N VAL A 59 6.13 -27.87 -2.25
CA VAL A 59 5.62 -26.61 -2.78
C VAL A 59 5.17 -26.83 -4.21
N THR A 60 3.96 -26.40 -4.54
CA THR A 60 3.44 -26.47 -5.92
C THR A 60 3.10 -25.09 -6.45
N VAL A 61 3.29 -24.89 -7.76
CA VAL A 61 2.87 -23.71 -8.51
C VAL A 61 2.07 -24.20 -9.71
N ASP A 62 0.82 -23.73 -9.84
CA ASP A 62 -0.15 -24.24 -10.84
C ASP A 62 -0.30 -25.77 -10.84
N GLY A 63 -0.31 -26.37 -9.63
CA GLY A 63 -0.44 -27.79 -9.43
C GLY A 63 0.82 -28.60 -9.78
N ARG A 64 1.90 -27.96 -10.22
CA ARG A 64 3.19 -28.61 -10.52
C ARG A 64 4.13 -28.51 -9.34
N ASP A 65 4.71 -29.63 -8.92
CA ASP A 65 5.74 -29.62 -7.87
C ASP A 65 7.00 -28.92 -8.39
N ILE A 66 7.45 -27.91 -7.65
CA ILE A 66 8.67 -27.16 -7.99
C ILE A 66 9.92 -28.02 -7.95
N ALA A 67 9.93 -29.11 -7.17
CA ALA A 67 11.08 -30.01 -7.08
C ALA A 67 11.34 -30.76 -8.39
N THR A 68 10.28 -31.08 -9.14
CA THR A 68 10.33 -31.79 -10.43
C THR A 68 10.39 -30.86 -11.64
N THR A 69 10.14 -29.57 -11.47
CA THR A 69 10.17 -28.58 -12.54
C THR A 69 11.63 -28.12 -12.79
N ASP A 70 12.02 -27.86 -14.03
CA ASP A 70 13.31 -27.22 -14.30
C ASP A 70 13.41 -25.85 -13.62
N ALA A 71 14.48 -25.66 -12.84
CA ALA A 71 14.61 -24.47 -12.00
C ALA A 71 14.80 -23.18 -12.83
N VAL A 72 15.38 -23.26 -14.02
CA VAL A 72 15.59 -22.11 -14.91
C VAL A 72 14.28 -21.72 -15.56
N GLU A 73 13.52 -22.70 -16.04
CA GLU A 73 12.20 -22.51 -16.63
C GLU A 73 11.23 -21.92 -15.59
N LEU A 74 11.17 -22.48 -14.38
CA LEU A 74 10.37 -21.97 -13.27
C LEU A 74 10.69 -20.50 -12.97
N ARG A 75 11.97 -20.16 -12.80
CA ARG A 75 12.38 -18.78 -12.49
C ARG A 75 12.08 -17.79 -13.63
N ARG A 76 12.12 -18.24 -14.89
CA ARG A 76 11.74 -17.42 -16.04
C ARG A 76 10.23 -17.20 -16.15
N SER A 77 9.42 -18.10 -15.57
CA SER A 77 7.97 -17.99 -15.56
C SER A 77 7.43 -17.12 -14.40
N ILE A 78 8.26 -16.80 -13.41
CA ILE A 78 7.91 -16.02 -12.22
C ILE A 78 8.60 -14.66 -12.27
N GLY A 79 7.85 -13.57 -12.11
CA GLY A 79 8.43 -12.24 -11.92
C GLY A 79 8.96 -12.11 -10.49
N TYR A 80 10.18 -11.59 -10.34
CA TYR A 80 10.78 -11.43 -9.01
C TYR A 80 11.37 -10.03 -8.84
N VAL A 81 10.83 -9.30 -7.86
CA VAL A 81 11.35 -8.01 -7.40
C VAL A 81 12.15 -8.25 -6.13
N ILE A 82 13.45 -8.03 -6.21
CA ILE A 82 14.41 -8.23 -5.12
C ILE A 82 14.47 -6.95 -4.29
N GLN A 83 14.71 -7.07 -2.99
CA GLN A 83 15.00 -5.95 -2.11
C GLN A 83 16.10 -5.05 -2.70
N GLY A 84 15.87 -3.73 -2.73
CA GLY A 84 16.80 -2.78 -3.35
C GLY A 84 16.82 -2.78 -4.89
N GLY A 85 15.78 -3.30 -5.54
CA GLY A 85 15.60 -3.27 -7.01
C GLY A 85 16.46 -4.27 -7.79
N GLY A 86 17.66 -4.62 -7.34
CA GLY A 86 18.53 -5.62 -7.95
C GLY A 86 18.81 -5.41 -9.44
N LEU A 87 18.89 -4.17 -9.91
CA LEU A 87 19.15 -3.85 -11.31
C LEU A 87 20.58 -4.19 -11.70
N LEU A 88 20.76 -4.54 -12.98
CA LEU A 88 22.07 -4.77 -13.57
C LEU A 88 22.74 -3.39 -13.85
N PRO A 89 23.80 -3.02 -13.09
CA PRO A 89 24.32 -1.65 -13.13
C PRO A 89 24.96 -1.28 -14.46
N HIS A 90 25.43 -2.25 -15.22
CA HIS A 90 26.07 -2.11 -16.53
C HIS A 90 25.08 -2.13 -17.70
N ARG A 91 23.77 -2.24 -17.43
CA ARG A 91 22.71 -2.21 -18.44
C ARG A 91 21.84 -0.96 -18.28
N THR A 92 21.37 -0.47 -19.42
CA THR A 92 20.38 0.61 -19.42
C THR A 92 19.04 0.15 -18.81
N VAL A 93 18.15 1.08 -18.51
CA VAL A 93 16.78 0.81 -18.03
C VAL A 93 16.05 -0.14 -18.97
N VAL A 94 15.99 0.18 -20.27
CA VAL A 94 15.30 -0.66 -21.25
C VAL A 94 15.93 -2.06 -21.36
N ASP A 95 17.25 -2.20 -21.23
CA ASP A 95 17.93 -3.50 -21.28
C ASP A 95 17.77 -4.31 -19.99
N ASN A 96 17.61 -3.64 -18.84
CA ASN A 96 17.22 -4.28 -17.59
C ASN A 96 15.83 -4.91 -17.74
N ILE A 97 14.84 -4.16 -18.22
CA ILE A 97 13.47 -4.62 -18.41
C ILE A 97 13.40 -5.74 -19.46
N ALA A 98 14.09 -5.58 -20.59
CA ALA A 98 14.11 -6.56 -21.68
C ALA A 98 14.84 -7.88 -21.33
N THR A 99 15.52 -7.96 -20.18
CA THR A 99 16.37 -9.13 -19.83
C THR A 99 15.61 -10.45 -19.86
N VAL A 100 14.47 -10.55 -19.16
CA VAL A 100 13.72 -11.83 -19.06
C VAL A 100 13.04 -12.19 -20.39
N PRO A 101 12.38 -11.28 -21.12
CA PRO A 101 11.87 -11.56 -22.47
C PRO A 101 12.93 -12.12 -23.42
N VAL A 102 14.15 -11.56 -23.43
CA VAL A 102 15.26 -12.08 -24.24
C VAL A 102 15.68 -13.49 -23.81
N LEU A 103 15.77 -13.75 -22.50
CA LEU A 103 16.08 -15.08 -21.96
C LEU A 103 14.97 -16.11 -22.27
N ARG A 104 13.75 -15.66 -22.56
CA ARG A 104 12.63 -16.49 -23.05
C ARG A 104 12.59 -16.63 -24.57
N GLY A 105 13.61 -16.17 -25.29
CA GLY A 105 13.77 -16.34 -26.72
C GLY A 105 13.21 -15.22 -27.59
N GLN A 106 12.71 -14.13 -27.02
CA GLN A 106 12.31 -12.97 -27.82
C GLN A 106 13.54 -12.28 -28.43
N SER A 107 13.40 -11.76 -29.66
CA SER A 107 14.46 -10.94 -30.26
C SER A 107 14.69 -9.68 -29.41
N ARG A 108 15.95 -9.22 -29.30
CA ARG A 108 16.32 -8.03 -28.56
C ARG A 108 15.49 -6.80 -28.97
N ARG A 109 15.20 -6.65 -30.28
CA ARG A 109 14.42 -5.53 -30.80
C ARG A 109 12.96 -5.58 -30.31
N ALA A 110 12.34 -6.75 -30.32
CA ALA A 110 10.97 -6.95 -29.84
C ALA A 110 10.89 -6.74 -28.30
N ALA A 111 11.84 -7.33 -27.56
CA ALA A 111 11.90 -7.20 -26.10
C ALA A 111 12.11 -5.75 -25.65
N ARG A 112 12.98 -4.98 -26.34
CA ARG A 112 13.17 -3.54 -26.04
C ARG A 112 11.93 -2.70 -26.35
N ARG A 113 11.18 -3.03 -27.40
CA ARG A 113 9.92 -2.34 -27.71
C ARG A 113 8.88 -2.61 -26.62
N ALA A 114 8.66 -3.86 -26.27
CA ALA A 114 7.75 -4.24 -25.18
C ALA A 114 8.18 -3.63 -23.82
N ALA A 115 9.49 -3.48 -23.59
CA ALA A 115 10.02 -2.86 -22.38
C ALA A 115 9.62 -1.37 -22.25
N LEU A 116 9.48 -0.63 -23.36
CA LEU A 116 9.01 0.76 -23.34
C LEU A 116 7.53 0.84 -22.93
N ASP A 117 6.69 -0.07 -23.41
CA ASP A 117 5.27 -0.13 -23.02
C ASP A 117 5.10 -0.46 -21.52
N VAL A 118 5.96 -1.36 -21.00
CA VAL A 118 5.95 -1.69 -19.56
C VAL A 118 6.50 -0.53 -18.72
N LEU A 119 7.47 0.21 -19.22
CA LEU A 119 8.04 1.39 -18.55
C LEU A 119 6.95 2.44 -18.31
N ASP A 120 6.13 2.73 -19.32
CA ASP A 120 4.99 3.65 -19.23
C ASP A 120 3.95 3.16 -18.21
N ARG A 121 3.61 1.86 -18.21
CA ARG A 121 2.66 1.25 -17.26
C ARG A 121 3.05 1.41 -15.80
N VAL A 122 4.35 1.45 -15.48
CA VAL A 122 4.84 1.69 -14.11
C VAL A 122 5.06 3.17 -13.81
N GLY A 123 4.52 4.07 -14.63
CA GLY A 123 4.56 5.52 -14.42
C GLY A 123 5.98 6.11 -14.55
N LEU A 124 6.82 5.55 -15.42
CA LEU A 124 8.15 6.09 -15.70
C LEU A 124 8.20 6.72 -17.11
N ASP A 125 8.78 7.91 -17.18
CA ASP A 125 9.01 8.61 -18.45
C ASP A 125 9.86 7.74 -19.40
N PRO A 126 9.40 7.46 -20.63
CA PRO A 126 10.16 6.76 -21.65
C PRO A 126 11.54 7.35 -21.95
N ALA A 127 11.77 8.66 -21.70
CA ALA A 127 13.07 9.30 -21.82
C ALA A 127 14.14 8.69 -20.89
N LEU A 128 13.72 7.99 -19.83
CA LEU A 128 14.62 7.28 -18.91
C LEU A 128 15.19 5.98 -19.51
N ALA A 129 14.63 5.46 -20.61
CA ALA A 129 14.96 4.15 -21.18
C ALA A 129 16.46 3.94 -21.46
N GLY A 130 17.17 5.00 -21.87
CA GLY A 130 18.60 4.99 -22.14
C GLY A 130 19.51 5.21 -20.93
N ARG A 131 18.96 5.55 -19.77
CA ARG A 131 19.74 5.78 -18.54
C ARG A 131 20.22 4.49 -17.90
N TYR A 132 21.25 4.60 -17.08
CA TYR A 132 21.77 3.53 -16.23
C TYR A 132 21.19 3.64 -14.81
N PRO A 133 21.13 2.54 -14.04
CA PRO A 133 20.60 2.55 -12.68
C PRO A 133 21.19 3.65 -11.77
N ALA A 134 22.49 3.92 -11.85
CA ALA A 134 23.15 4.97 -11.07
C ALA A 134 22.66 6.41 -11.36
N GLN A 135 21.92 6.61 -12.45
CA GLN A 135 21.38 7.90 -12.88
C GLN A 135 19.90 8.07 -12.47
N LEU A 136 19.36 7.13 -11.70
CA LEU A 136 17.97 7.08 -11.27
C LEU A 136 17.85 7.32 -9.76
N SER A 137 16.74 7.92 -9.33
CA SER A 137 16.38 7.93 -7.90
C SER A 137 16.03 6.52 -7.40
N GLY A 138 16.06 6.30 -6.10
CA GLY A 138 15.68 5.00 -5.50
C GLY A 138 14.29 4.52 -5.92
N GLY A 139 13.30 5.42 -5.91
CA GLY A 139 11.95 5.11 -6.39
C GLY A 139 11.88 4.75 -7.88
N GLN A 140 12.65 5.45 -8.73
CA GLN A 140 12.76 5.11 -10.15
C GLN A 140 13.42 3.74 -10.35
N GLN A 141 14.50 3.44 -9.61
CA GLN A 141 15.12 2.11 -9.67
C GLN A 141 14.15 1.02 -9.26
N GLN A 142 13.33 1.26 -8.23
CA GLN A 142 12.32 0.33 -7.77
C GLN A 142 11.25 0.08 -8.84
N ARG A 143 10.72 1.14 -9.47
CA ARG A 143 9.76 1.02 -10.60
C ARG A 143 10.36 0.24 -11.78
N VAL A 144 11.64 0.44 -12.10
CA VAL A 144 12.35 -0.36 -13.13
C VAL A 144 12.44 -1.82 -12.72
N GLY A 145 12.68 -2.12 -11.43
CA GLY A 145 12.66 -3.48 -10.89
C GLY A 145 11.30 -4.18 -11.07
N VAL A 146 10.22 -3.45 -10.78
CA VAL A 146 8.82 -3.92 -11.01
C VAL A 146 8.56 -4.11 -12.51
N ALA A 147 8.94 -3.15 -13.35
CA ALA A 147 8.82 -3.26 -14.80
C ALA A 147 9.54 -4.49 -15.36
N ARG A 148 10.76 -4.76 -14.88
CA ARG A 148 11.52 -5.97 -15.27
C ARG A 148 10.80 -7.24 -14.87
N ALA A 149 10.21 -7.30 -13.70
CA ALA A 149 9.44 -8.45 -13.23
C ALA A 149 8.18 -8.69 -14.07
N LEU A 150 7.52 -7.62 -14.53
CA LEU A 150 6.31 -7.66 -15.36
C LEU A 150 6.59 -7.94 -16.85
N ALA A 151 7.78 -7.63 -17.35
CA ALA A 151 8.08 -7.58 -18.80
C ALA A 151 7.89 -8.92 -19.55
N ALA A 152 7.94 -10.05 -18.85
CA ALA A 152 7.69 -11.37 -19.43
C ALA A 152 6.24 -11.84 -19.26
N ASP A 153 5.36 -10.96 -18.79
CA ASP A 153 3.94 -11.24 -18.47
C ASP A 153 3.75 -12.51 -17.61
N PRO A 154 4.42 -12.60 -16.44
CA PRO A 154 4.35 -13.79 -15.62
C PRO A 154 2.98 -13.90 -14.93
N PRO A 155 2.47 -15.13 -14.66
CA PRO A 155 1.26 -15.34 -13.87
C PRO A 155 1.46 -15.06 -12.37
N VAL A 156 2.70 -15.16 -11.88
CA VAL A 156 3.09 -15.00 -10.48
C VAL A 156 4.14 -13.89 -10.36
N LEU A 157 3.95 -13.01 -9.39
CA LEU A 157 4.93 -11.99 -8.98
C LEU A 157 5.33 -12.22 -7.53
N LEU A 158 6.62 -12.27 -7.27
CA LEU A 158 7.20 -12.32 -5.93
C LEU A 158 7.89 -10.99 -5.65
N MET A 159 7.65 -10.40 -4.49
CA MET A 159 8.21 -9.09 -4.11
C MET A 159 8.78 -9.15 -2.70
N ASP A 160 10.09 -8.97 -2.56
CA ASP A 160 10.81 -9.06 -1.30
C ASP A 160 11.13 -7.66 -0.77
N GLU A 161 10.34 -7.18 0.18
CA GLU A 161 10.45 -5.84 0.80
C GLU A 161 10.69 -4.71 -0.21
N PRO A 162 9.86 -4.59 -1.25
CA PRO A 162 10.18 -3.72 -2.38
C PRO A 162 10.22 -2.23 -2.00
N PHE A 163 9.61 -1.81 -0.90
CA PHE A 163 9.55 -0.40 -0.50
C PHE A 163 10.44 -0.03 0.68
N SER A 164 11.26 -0.96 1.19
CA SER A 164 12.07 -0.76 2.41
C SER A 164 13.13 0.36 2.29
N ALA A 165 13.62 0.63 1.07
CA ALA A 165 14.66 1.62 0.80
C ALA A 165 14.12 2.92 0.16
N VAL A 166 12.80 3.17 0.24
CA VAL A 166 12.14 4.31 -0.40
C VAL A 166 11.61 5.27 0.67
N ASP A 167 11.71 6.57 0.42
CA ASP A 167 11.17 7.58 1.32
C ASP A 167 9.62 7.48 1.43
N PRO A 168 9.02 7.99 2.54
CA PRO A 168 7.59 7.80 2.79
C PRO A 168 6.66 8.34 1.72
N VAL A 169 6.99 9.46 1.07
CA VAL A 169 6.13 10.10 0.05
C VAL A 169 6.12 9.23 -1.21
N VAL A 170 7.31 8.90 -1.72
CA VAL A 170 7.46 8.04 -2.91
C VAL A 170 6.92 6.64 -2.65
N ARG A 171 7.04 6.12 -1.40
CA ARG A 171 6.45 4.84 -1.00
C ARG A 171 4.93 4.84 -1.16
N ALA A 172 4.24 5.90 -0.70
CA ALA A 172 2.79 6.00 -0.85
C ALA A 172 2.34 6.02 -2.32
N GLU A 173 3.09 6.70 -3.19
CA GLU A 173 2.85 6.70 -4.65
C GLU A 173 3.05 5.31 -5.26
N LEU A 174 4.13 4.60 -4.88
CA LEU A 174 4.42 3.26 -5.37
C LEU A 174 3.36 2.24 -4.92
N GLN A 175 2.84 2.37 -3.70
CA GLN A 175 1.77 1.52 -3.20
C GLN A 175 0.46 1.75 -3.97
N ALA A 176 0.09 3.00 -4.24
CA ALA A 176 -1.09 3.33 -5.04
C ALA A 176 -0.96 2.79 -6.48
N GLU A 177 0.22 2.93 -7.08
CA GLU A 177 0.53 2.39 -8.40
C GLU A 177 0.44 0.87 -8.42
N MET A 178 0.92 0.19 -7.38
CA MET A 178 0.83 -1.27 -7.26
C MET A 178 -0.63 -1.75 -7.16
N GLN A 179 -1.48 -1.04 -6.41
CA GLN A 179 -2.92 -1.33 -6.35
C GLN A 179 -3.58 -1.18 -7.72
N ARG A 180 -3.26 -0.10 -8.46
CA ARG A 180 -3.76 0.12 -9.82
C ARG A 180 -3.35 -1.02 -10.75
N LEU A 181 -2.07 -1.38 -10.76
CA LEU A 181 -1.53 -2.47 -11.57
C LEU A 181 -2.18 -3.82 -11.25
N GLN A 182 -2.43 -4.11 -9.97
CA GLN A 182 -3.10 -5.35 -9.56
C GLN A 182 -4.56 -5.39 -10.04
N ALA A 183 -5.29 -4.28 -9.93
CA ALA A 183 -6.67 -4.18 -10.40
C ALA A 183 -6.77 -4.43 -11.92
N GLU A 184 -5.78 -3.95 -12.69
CA GLU A 184 -5.70 -4.11 -14.14
C GLU A 184 -5.27 -5.53 -14.56
N LEU A 185 -4.19 -6.04 -13.95
CA LEU A 185 -3.48 -7.24 -14.42
C LEU A 185 -3.96 -8.53 -13.74
N ARG A 186 -4.56 -8.44 -12.56
CA ARG A 186 -5.05 -9.58 -11.74
C ARG A 186 -4.03 -10.71 -11.60
N LYS A 187 -2.75 -10.35 -11.38
CA LYS A 187 -1.67 -11.32 -11.18
C LYS A 187 -1.73 -11.91 -9.78
N THR A 188 -1.23 -13.15 -9.64
CA THR A 188 -0.99 -13.71 -8.31
C THR A 188 0.26 -13.07 -7.73
N ILE A 189 0.13 -12.31 -6.65
CA ILE A 189 1.24 -11.59 -6.02
C ILE A 189 1.52 -12.18 -4.64
N VAL A 190 2.78 -12.48 -4.37
CA VAL A 190 3.28 -12.75 -3.02
C VAL A 190 4.24 -11.62 -2.65
N PHE A 191 3.84 -10.84 -1.68
CA PHE A 191 4.54 -9.65 -1.22
C PHE A 191 5.04 -9.86 0.20
N VAL A 192 6.31 -9.62 0.45
CA VAL A 192 6.91 -9.71 1.78
C VAL A 192 7.14 -8.32 2.33
N THR A 193 6.67 -8.08 3.54
CA THR A 193 6.97 -6.87 4.30
C THR A 193 7.02 -7.16 5.80
N HIS A 194 7.65 -6.27 6.55
CA HIS A 194 7.55 -6.22 8.01
C HIS A 194 6.59 -5.11 8.49
N ASP A 195 6.05 -4.32 7.56
CA ASP A 195 5.15 -3.20 7.83
C ASP A 195 3.69 -3.66 7.72
N ILE A 196 2.95 -3.59 8.84
CA ILE A 196 1.55 -3.99 8.89
C ILE A 196 0.64 -3.01 8.11
N ASP A 197 1.00 -1.73 8.03
CA ASP A 197 0.21 -0.74 7.27
C ASP A 197 0.32 -1.00 5.76
N GLU A 198 1.51 -1.38 5.26
CA GLU A 198 1.66 -1.87 3.88
C GLU A 198 0.82 -3.12 3.62
N ALA A 199 0.89 -4.08 4.55
CA ALA A 199 0.16 -5.33 4.42
C ALA A 199 -1.35 -5.11 4.36
N VAL A 200 -1.88 -4.29 5.26
CA VAL A 200 -3.30 -3.94 5.34
C VAL A 200 -3.78 -3.18 4.10
N ARG A 201 -2.93 -2.30 3.57
CA ARG A 201 -3.27 -1.46 2.42
C ARG A 201 -3.27 -2.22 1.10
N LEU A 202 -2.34 -3.17 0.92
CA LEU A 202 -2.10 -3.82 -0.38
C LEU A 202 -2.74 -5.19 -0.50
N GLY A 203 -2.86 -5.93 0.62
CA GLY A 203 -3.20 -7.35 0.58
C GLY A 203 -4.69 -7.64 0.49
N ASP A 204 -5.06 -8.57 -0.37
CA ASP A 204 -6.36 -9.26 -0.29
C ASP A 204 -6.36 -10.26 0.87
N ARG A 205 -5.20 -10.84 1.16
CA ARG A 205 -4.96 -11.82 2.23
C ARG A 205 -3.64 -11.53 2.94
N LEU A 206 -3.63 -11.65 4.26
CA LEU A 206 -2.44 -11.56 5.10
C LEU A 206 -2.07 -12.93 5.65
N ALA A 207 -0.85 -13.38 5.35
CA ALA A 207 -0.23 -14.52 6.01
C ALA A 207 0.69 -13.99 7.11
N VAL A 208 0.25 -14.07 8.36
CA VAL A 208 1.00 -13.62 9.52
C VAL A 208 1.94 -14.73 9.98
N PHE A 209 3.23 -14.49 9.85
CA PHE A 209 4.28 -15.42 10.23
C PHE A 209 4.80 -15.13 11.63
N GLY A 210 4.80 -16.16 12.48
CA GLY A 210 5.45 -16.17 13.78
C GLY A 210 6.87 -16.76 13.72
N PRO A 211 7.49 -16.98 14.88
CA PRO A 211 8.82 -17.59 14.97
C PRO A 211 8.90 -18.92 14.20
N HIS A 212 10.07 -19.18 13.62
CA HIS A 212 10.36 -20.37 12.83
C HIS A 212 9.45 -20.55 11.60
N GLY A 213 8.96 -19.48 11.00
CA GLY A 213 8.13 -19.52 9.80
C GLY A 213 6.78 -20.20 9.98
N ARG A 214 6.31 -20.35 11.22
CA ARG A 214 4.98 -20.89 11.50
C ARG A 214 3.91 -19.87 11.12
N LEU A 215 2.93 -20.33 10.36
CA LEU A 215 1.77 -19.53 10.00
C LEU A 215 0.87 -19.38 11.24
N GLN A 216 0.65 -18.16 11.69
CA GLN A 216 -0.19 -17.84 12.85
C GLN A 216 -1.63 -17.56 12.45
N GLN A 217 -1.81 -16.89 11.30
CA GLN A 217 -3.13 -16.59 10.74
C GLN A 217 -3.01 -16.32 9.24
N TYR A 218 -4.03 -16.73 8.47
CA TYR A 218 -4.15 -16.43 7.05
C TYR A 218 -5.59 -16.00 6.73
N ASP A 219 -5.81 -14.70 6.68
CA ASP A 219 -7.15 -14.12 6.50
C ASP A 219 -7.11 -12.81 5.71
N ALA A 220 -8.30 -12.27 5.43
CA ALA A 220 -8.44 -10.90 4.94
C ALA A 220 -7.91 -9.90 6.00
N PRO A 221 -7.36 -8.75 5.58
CA PRO A 221 -6.78 -7.77 6.50
C PRO A 221 -7.75 -7.33 7.61
N ASN A 222 -9.01 -7.08 7.27
CA ASN A 222 -10.02 -6.71 8.26
C ASN A 222 -10.22 -7.79 9.34
N THR A 223 -10.22 -9.08 8.96
CA THR A 223 -10.34 -10.20 9.91
C THR A 223 -9.12 -10.29 10.82
N VAL A 224 -7.91 -10.15 10.26
CA VAL A 224 -6.66 -10.15 11.06
C VAL A 224 -6.66 -9.03 12.10
N LEU A 225 -7.14 -7.84 11.75
CA LEU A 225 -7.22 -6.69 12.67
C LEU A 225 -8.34 -6.82 13.70
N SER A 226 -9.53 -7.29 13.31
CA SER A 226 -10.71 -7.35 14.19
C SER A 226 -10.77 -8.61 15.04
N SER A 227 -10.25 -9.73 14.56
CA SER A 227 -10.31 -11.05 15.18
C SER A 227 -8.96 -11.78 15.06
N PRO A 228 -7.91 -11.29 15.76
CA PRO A 228 -6.62 -11.96 15.78
C PRO A 228 -6.76 -13.39 16.30
N ALA A 229 -6.18 -14.38 15.60
CA ALA A 229 -6.31 -15.78 15.95
C ALA A 229 -5.52 -16.19 17.21
N THR A 230 -4.46 -15.44 17.53
CA THR A 230 -3.56 -15.69 18.68
C THR A 230 -3.15 -14.38 19.33
N ASP A 231 -2.68 -14.44 20.59
CA ASP A 231 -2.09 -13.29 21.28
C ASP A 231 -0.90 -12.72 20.51
N PHE A 232 -0.11 -13.60 19.88
CA PHE A 232 1.00 -13.18 19.02
C PHE A 232 0.52 -12.27 17.87
N VAL A 233 -0.56 -12.65 17.19
CA VAL A 233 -1.13 -11.83 16.11
C VAL A 233 -1.67 -10.52 16.67
N ALA A 234 -2.37 -10.57 17.83
CA ALA A 234 -2.89 -9.38 18.49
C ALA A 234 -1.79 -8.38 18.85
N ASP A 235 -0.67 -8.85 19.37
CA ASP A 235 0.48 -8.04 19.73
C ASP A 235 1.20 -7.50 18.47
N PHE A 236 1.34 -8.34 17.44
CA PHE A 236 2.00 -7.96 16.18
C PHE A 236 1.23 -6.86 15.43
N VAL A 237 -0.08 -6.96 15.31
CA VAL A 237 -0.90 -5.91 14.66
C VAL A 237 -1.00 -4.64 15.50
N GLY A 238 -0.65 -4.74 16.80
CA GLY A 238 -0.46 -3.62 17.70
C GLY A 238 -1.76 -2.99 18.22
N ARG A 239 -1.57 -1.97 19.07
CA ARG A 239 -2.68 -1.28 19.76
C ARG A 239 -3.52 -0.42 18.81
N ASP A 240 -2.94 0.00 17.68
CA ASP A 240 -3.60 0.86 16.67
C ASP A 240 -4.51 0.08 15.70
N ARG A 241 -4.71 -1.22 15.93
CA ARG A 241 -5.55 -2.07 15.07
C ARG A 241 -6.96 -1.52 14.86
N GLY A 242 -7.54 -0.87 15.89
CA GLY A 242 -8.84 -0.23 15.77
C GLY A 242 -8.86 0.93 14.78
N TYR A 243 -7.83 1.77 14.81
CA TYR A 243 -7.65 2.87 13.86
C TYR A 243 -7.37 2.35 12.44
N ARG A 244 -6.51 1.35 12.29
CA ARG A 244 -6.28 0.68 10.99
C ARG A 244 -7.55 0.05 10.43
N GLY A 245 -8.37 -0.55 11.29
CA GLY A 245 -9.66 -1.15 10.92
C GLY A 245 -10.68 -0.17 10.32
N LEU A 246 -10.53 1.14 10.58
CA LEU A 246 -11.39 2.17 10.00
C LEU A 246 -11.24 2.27 8.47
N SER A 247 -10.11 1.84 7.90
CA SER A 247 -9.89 1.81 6.44
C SER A 247 -10.81 0.80 5.72
N PHE A 248 -11.47 -0.11 6.44
CA PHE A 248 -12.42 -1.07 5.88
C PHE A 248 -13.88 -0.72 6.16
N ARG A 249 -14.13 0.48 6.68
CA ARG A 249 -15.46 0.98 7.00
C ARG A 249 -15.80 2.18 6.13
N SER A 250 -16.97 2.10 5.47
CA SER A 250 -17.45 3.22 4.66
C SER A 250 -17.71 4.46 5.49
N ALA A 251 -17.35 5.62 4.94
CA ALA A 251 -17.68 6.94 5.47
C ALA A 251 -18.86 7.60 4.74
N ASP A 252 -19.60 6.88 3.90
CA ASP A 252 -20.70 7.43 3.09
C ASP A 252 -21.79 8.13 3.91
N SER A 253 -21.99 7.68 5.16
CA SER A 253 -23.03 8.21 6.06
C SER A 253 -22.49 9.21 7.10
N VAL A 254 -21.22 9.65 6.99
CA VAL A 254 -20.70 10.69 7.90
C VAL A 254 -21.42 12.00 7.60
N PRO A 255 -22.03 12.65 8.64
CA PRO A 255 -22.65 13.94 8.45
C PRO A 255 -21.64 15.00 8.01
N LEU A 256 -22.00 15.80 7.03
CA LEU A 256 -21.22 16.96 6.62
C LEU A 256 -21.86 18.22 7.17
N HIS A 257 -21.09 19.00 7.94
CA HIS A 257 -21.50 20.27 8.50
C HIS A 257 -21.16 21.42 7.56
N ASP A 258 -21.97 22.46 7.61
CA ASP A 258 -21.60 23.71 6.94
C ASP A 258 -20.43 24.36 7.72
N ILE A 259 -19.43 24.80 6.96
CA ILE A 259 -18.25 25.47 7.50
C ILE A 259 -18.11 26.86 6.91
N ARG A 260 -17.72 27.81 7.74
CA ARG A 260 -17.51 29.17 7.27
C ARG A 260 -16.37 29.22 6.28
N ARG A 261 -16.64 29.64 5.05
CA ARG A 261 -15.69 29.77 3.95
C ARG A 261 -15.43 31.22 3.65
N LEU A 262 -14.21 31.59 3.36
CA LEU A 262 -13.80 32.93 2.92
C LEU A 262 -12.96 32.81 1.65
N ARG A 263 -13.31 33.55 0.62
CA ARG A 263 -12.41 33.80 -0.51
C ARG A 263 -11.36 34.81 -0.12
N GLU A 264 -10.22 34.79 -0.80
CA GLU A 264 -9.14 35.71 -0.53
C GLU A 264 -9.58 37.19 -0.59
N SER A 265 -10.47 37.50 -1.53
CA SER A 265 -11.08 38.85 -1.67
C SER A 265 -11.96 39.29 -0.48
N GLU A 266 -12.49 38.32 0.27
CA GLU A 266 -13.41 38.57 1.39
C GLU A 266 -12.68 38.73 2.73
N ILE A 267 -11.42 38.29 2.83
CA ILE A 267 -10.63 38.22 4.06
C ILE A 267 -10.47 39.59 4.71
N ALA A 268 -10.23 40.65 3.93
CA ALA A 268 -10.01 41.98 4.45
C ALA A 268 -11.23 42.55 5.22
N ALA A 269 -12.44 42.20 4.77
CA ALA A 269 -13.73 42.65 5.37
C ALA A 269 -14.25 41.66 6.41
N ALA A 270 -13.78 40.42 6.46
CA ALA A 270 -14.28 39.38 7.34
C ALA A 270 -13.94 39.65 8.80
N THR A 271 -14.81 39.27 9.73
CA THR A 271 -14.57 39.28 11.17
C THR A 271 -14.80 37.90 11.75
N LEU A 272 -13.93 37.50 12.67
CA LEU A 272 -14.05 36.26 13.44
C LEU A 272 -13.98 36.60 14.94
N ALA A 273 -14.80 35.93 15.75
CA ALA A 273 -14.63 35.99 17.19
C ALA A 273 -13.37 35.23 17.63
N PRO A 274 -12.82 35.54 18.83
CA PRO A 274 -11.71 34.75 19.37
C PRO A 274 -12.11 33.28 19.53
N GLY A 275 -11.30 32.38 18.93
CA GLY A 275 -11.57 30.95 18.91
C GLY A 275 -12.33 30.45 17.67
N ASP A 276 -12.94 31.35 16.89
CA ASP A 276 -13.58 30.97 15.64
C ASP A 276 -12.57 30.79 14.51
N TRP A 277 -12.88 29.87 13.60
CA TRP A 277 -12.11 29.57 12.41
C TRP A 277 -12.95 29.73 11.13
N ALA A 278 -12.32 30.13 10.06
CA ALA A 278 -12.88 30.08 8.71
C ALA A 278 -11.92 29.39 7.77
N LEU A 279 -12.45 28.64 6.82
CA LEU A 279 -11.67 27.99 5.77
C LEU A 279 -11.48 28.96 4.61
N VAL A 280 -10.23 29.24 4.27
CA VAL A 280 -9.90 30.01 3.07
C VAL A 280 -10.00 29.08 1.86
N VAL A 281 -10.72 29.53 0.85
CA VAL A 281 -10.94 28.77 -0.39
C VAL A 281 -10.58 29.60 -1.62
N THR A 282 -10.17 28.91 -2.69
CA THR A 282 -10.02 29.53 -4.01
C THR A 282 -11.38 29.90 -4.61
N ASP A 283 -11.41 30.65 -5.73
CA ASP A 283 -12.64 30.93 -6.48
C ASP A 283 -13.31 29.65 -7.02
N ALA A 284 -12.54 28.60 -7.25
CA ALA A 284 -13.03 27.27 -7.63
C ALA A 284 -13.54 26.44 -6.44
N GLY A 285 -13.47 26.96 -5.20
CA GLY A 285 -13.91 26.27 -3.99
C GLY A 285 -12.91 25.30 -3.39
N HIS A 286 -11.67 25.28 -3.84
CA HIS A 286 -10.62 24.38 -3.28
C HIS A 286 -10.07 24.96 -1.96
N PRO A 287 -9.85 24.13 -0.93
CA PRO A 287 -9.34 24.58 0.36
C PRO A 287 -7.87 25.03 0.25
N GLN A 288 -7.53 26.13 0.92
CA GLN A 288 -6.17 26.67 1.00
C GLN A 288 -5.58 26.61 2.41
N GLY A 289 -6.41 26.72 3.45
CA GLY A 289 -5.98 26.68 4.84
C GLY A 289 -7.01 27.32 5.76
N TRP A 290 -6.80 27.16 7.06
CA TRP A 290 -7.66 27.72 8.08
C TRP A 290 -7.13 29.07 8.57
N ILE A 291 -8.02 30.04 8.78
CA ILE A 291 -7.67 31.36 9.30
C ILE A 291 -8.53 31.68 10.54
N ASP A 292 -7.90 32.17 11.57
CA ASP A 292 -8.54 32.66 12.80
C ASP A 292 -8.55 34.17 12.86
N ALA A 293 -9.03 34.76 13.98
CA ALA A 293 -9.05 36.19 14.20
C ALA A 293 -7.64 36.83 14.14
N ALA A 294 -6.61 36.14 14.61
CA ALA A 294 -5.22 36.62 14.57
C ALA A 294 -4.66 36.64 13.15
N GLY A 295 -4.95 35.57 12.38
CA GLY A 295 -4.62 35.50 10.96
C GLY A 295 -5.27 36.61 10.14
N LEU A 296 -6.56 36.87 10.36
CA LEU A 296 -7.25 38.01 9.72
C LEU A 296 -6.58 39.35 10.05
N ALA A 297 -6.19 39.58 11.30
CA ALA A 297 -5.47 40.78 11.68
C ALA A 297 -4.10 40.89 10.97
N ALA A 298 -3.38 39.78 10.85
CA ALA A 298 -2.10 39.71 10.14
C ALA A 298 -2.23 40.05 8.64
N VAL A 299 -3.27 39.54 7.97
CA VAL A 299 -3.55 39.87 6.56
C VAL A 299 -3.82 41.38 6.40
N ARG A 300 -4.61 41.99 7.30
CA ARG A 300 -4.87 43.43 7.26
C ARG A 300 -3.63 44.30 7.45
N THR A 301 -2.60 43.76 8.11
CA THR A 301 -1.27 44.44 8.23
C THR A 301 -0.32 44.13 7.10
N GLY A 302 -0.78 43.46 6.06
CA GLY A 302 -0.03 43.19 4.83
C GLY A 302 0.68 41.83 4.77
N ARG A 303 0.42 40.91 5.73
CA ARG A 303 0.97 39.54 5.62
C ARG A 303 0.22 38.78 4.53
N PRO A 304 0.90 38.03 3.65
CA PRO A 304 0.26 37.16 2.65
C PRO A 304 -0.65 36.14 3.31
N VAL A 305 -1.82 35.86 2.71
CA VAL A 305 -2.81 34.89 3.22
C VAL A 305 -2.20 33.53 3.50
N ALA A 306 -1.38 33.01 2.59
CA ALA A 306 -0.69 31.72 2.74
C ALA A 306 0.25 31.66 3.96
N GLN A 307 0.70 32.82 4.49
CA GLN A 307 1.54 32.90 5.70
C GLN A 307 0.73 33.22 6.97
N ALA A 308 -0.49 33.71 6.81
CA ALA A 308 -1.38 34.09 7.88
C ALA A 308 -2.41 33.00 8.22
N SER A 309 -2.62 32.05 7.30
CA SER A 309 -3.45 30.88 7.51
C SER A 309 -2.63 29.69 8.05
N ALA A 310 -3.24 28.89 8.92
CA ALA A 310 -2.70 27.59 9.29
C ALA A 310 -2.93 26.61 8.14
N ALA A 311 -1.91 25.81 7.85
CA ALA A 311 -2.09 24.69 6.91
C ALA A 311 -3.25 23.83 7.41
N GLY A 312 -4.16 23.45 6.52
CA GLY A 312 -5.20 22.48 6.83
C GLY A 312 -4.57 21.13 7.21
N GLY A 313 -5.28 20.33 7.98
CA GLY A 313 -4.96 18.93 8.17
C GLY A 313 -5.16 18.13 6.88
N SER A 314 -5.18 16.80 7.01
CA SER A 314 -5.56 15.91 5.92
C SER A 314 -6.94 16.26 5.37
N LEU A 315 -7.15 16.08 4.07
CA LEU A 315 -8.47 16.24 3.46
C LEU A 315 -9.18 14.88 3.42
N PHE A 316 -10.49 14.90 3.61
CA PHE A 316 -11.36 13.76 3.42
C PHE A 316 -12.05 13.84 2.07
N THR A 317 -11.84 12.88 1.19
CA THR A 317 -12.62 12.79 -0.06
C THR A 317 -13.93 12.05 0.23
N VAL A 318 -15.06 12.67 -0.07
CA VAL A 318 -16.39 12.06 0.13
C VAL A 318 -16.47 10.73 -0.60
N GLY A 319 -16.99 9.69 0.07
CA GLY A 319 -17.08 8.33 -0.49
C GLY A 319 -15.87 7.44 -0.20
N THR A 320 -14.91 7.89 0.59
CA THR A 320 -13.78 7.06 1.03
C THR A 320 -14.08 6.37 2.38
N ASP A 321 -13.10 6.14 3.23
CA ASP A 321 -13.21 5.36 4.46
C ASP A 321 -13.20 6.22 5.74
N LEU A 322 -13.64 5.61 6.86
CA LEU A 322 -13.71 6.29 8.16
C LEU A 322 -12.33 6.70 8.71
N ARG A 323 -11.24 6.06 8.28
CA ARG A 323 -9.89 6.44 8.70
C ARG A 323 -9.54 7.82 8.15
N GLN A 324 -9.81 8.06 6.87
CA GLN A 324 -9.57 9.36 6.24
C GLN A 324 -10.46 10.44 6.84
N ALA A 325 -11.74 10.14 7.11
CA ALA A 325 -12.66 11.05 7.74
C ALA A 325 -12.18 11.48 9.16
N LEU A 326 -11.76 10.49 9.97
CA LEU A 326 -11.25 10.75 11.31
C LEU A 326 -9.92 11.53 11.28
N ASP A 327 -9.00 11.13 10.40
CA ASP A 327 -7.71 11.81 10.25
C ASP A 327 -7.87 13.28 9.86
N ALA A 328 -8.77 13.56 8.92
CA ALA A 328 -9.11 14.93 8.53
C ALA A 328 -9.61 15.77 9.72
N ALA A 329 -10.48 15.19 10.56
CA ALA A 329 -11.04 15.90 11.72
C ALA A 329 -9.98 16.16 12.80
N ILE A 330 -9.18 15.16 13.18
CA ILE A 330 -8.20 15.29 14.27
C ILE A 330 -6.92 16.04 13.88
N SER A 331 -6.56 16.08 12.59
CA SER A 331 -5.39 16.82 12.11
C SER A 331 -5.67 18.27 11.79
N SER A 332 -6.94 18.68 11.76
CA SER A 332 -7.34 20.06 11.48
C SER A 332 -7.05 21.00 12.66
N PRO A 333 -6.47 22.17 12.43
CA PRO A 333 -6.24 23.16 13.49
C PRO A 333 -7.53 23.73 14.09
N SER A 334 -8.65 23.69 13.36
CA SER A 334 -9.97 24.11 13.83
C SER A 334 -10.72 23.03 14.62
N GLY A 335 -10.23 21.78 14.63
CA GLY A 335 -10.97 20.62 15.14
C GLY A 335 -12.06 20.11 14.18
N ILE A 336 -12.27 20.78 13.06
CA ILE A 336 -13.22 20.38 12.00
C ILE A 336 -12.42 19.98 10.77
N GLY A 337 -12.54 18.73 10.34
CA GLY A 337 -11.93 18.22 9.11
C GLY A 337 -12.58 18.81 7.87
N VAL A 338 -11.82 18.91 6.78
CA VAL A 338 -12.35 19.42 5.51
C VAL A 338 -12.71 18.24 4.61
N ALA A 339 -14.00 18.13 4.25
CA ALA A 339 -14.47 17.22 3.23
C ALA A 339 -14.44 17.89 1.86
N VAL A 340 -13.91 17.16 0.87
CA VAL A 340 -13.88 17.60 -0.54
C VAL A 340 -14.57 16.57 -1.44
N ASP A 341 -15.13 17.06 -2.55
CA ASP A 341 -15.68 16.20 -3.59
C ASP A 341 -14.59 15.66 -4.55
N ALA A 342 -15.02 14.93 -5.57
CA ALA A 342 -14.12 14.36 -6.57
C ALA A 342 -13.36 15.42 -7.40
N SER A 343 -13.81 16.68 -7.43
CA SER A 343 -13.11 17.79 -8.08
C SER A 343 -12.10 18.47 -7.16
N GLY A 344 -12.08 18.12 -5.87
CA GLY A 344 -11.29 18.76 -4.83
C GLY A 344 -11.95 20.01 -4.24
N ALA A 345 -13.18 20.34 -4.60
CA ALA A 345 -13.92 21.45 -4.02
C ALA A 345 -14.51 21.06 -2.66
N VAL A 346 -14.61 22.05 -1.75
CA VAL A 346 -15.09 21.82 -0.38
C VAL A 346 -16.57 21.43 -0.37
N ALA A 347 -16.85 20.20 0.07
CA ALA A 347 -18.20 19.67 0.25
C ALA A 347 -18.78 20.04 1.64
N GLY A 348 -17.96 20.11 2.70
CA GLY A 348 -18.39 20.43 4.05
C GLY A 348 -17.30 20.22 5.09
N GLY A 349 -17.70 20.26 6.36
CA GLY A 349 -16.86 19.97 7.51
C GLY A 349 -17.20 18.62 8.14
N ILE A 350 -16.24 17.99 8.79
CA ILE A 350 -16.40 16.73 9.52
C ILE A 350 -15.98 16.93 10.96
N ASP A 351 -16.83 16.49 11.91
CA ASP A 351 -16.49 16.40 13.32
C ASP A 351 -16.03 14.97 13.66
N ALA A 352 -14.99 14.85 14.47
CA ALA A 352 -14.50 13.55 14.96
C ALA A 352 -15.57 12.80 15.78
N ALA A 353 -16.42 13.51 16.50
CA ALA A 353 -17.51 12.91 17.27
C ALA A 353 -18.52 12.19 16.39
N ASP A 354 -18.84 12.72 15.21
CA ASP A 354 -19.74 12.08 14.24
C ASP A 354 -19.15 10.80 13.67
N VAL A 355 -17.86 10.82 13.38
CA VAL A 355 -17.14 9.60 12.91
C VAL A 355 -17.21 8.52 13.98
N VAL A 356 -16.97 8.86 15.25
CA VAL A 356 -17.05 7.91 16.38
C VAL A 356 -18.48 7.42 16.59
N ALA A 357 -19.49 8.30 16.48
CA ALA A 357 -20.89 7.93 16.61
C ALA A 357 -21.32 6.95 15.51
N LEU A 358 -20.96 7.21 14.27
CA LEU A 358 -21.24 6.33 13.14
C LEU A 358 -20.55 4.96 13.30
N LEU A 359 -19.31 4.94 13.78
CA LEU A 359 -18.60 3.68 14.08
C LEU A 359 -19.34 2.87 15.15
N ALA A 360 -19.85 3.50 16.19
CA ALA A 360 -20.62 2.83 17.24
C ALA A 360 -21.95 2.26 16.71
N GLU A 361 -22.59 2.93 15.78
CA GLU A 361 -23.82 2.48 15.12
C GLU A 361 -23.56 1.29 14.21
N GLN A 362 -22.53 1.33 13.38
CA GLN A 362 -22.12 0.23 12.50
C GLN A 362 -21.84 -1.03 13.33
N ARG A 363 -21.12 -0.93 14.46
CA ARG A 363 -20.85 -2.05 15.37
C ARG A 363 -22.14 -2.64 15.94
N ARG A 364 -23.07 -1.82 16.42
CA ARG A 364 -24.37 -2.29 16.93
C ARG A 364 -25.18 -3.03 15.88
N THR A 365 -25.12 -2.61 14.64
CA THR A 365 -25.80 -3.27 13.52
C THR A 365 -25.16 -4.62 13.22
N GLU A 366 -23.83 -4.71 13.20
CA GLU A 366 -23.07 -5.96 13.02
C GLU A 366 -23.40 -6.98 14.13
N ASP A 367 -23.43 -6.53 15.39
CA ASP A 367 -23.73 -7.37 16.54
C ASP A 367 -25.17 -7.93 16.48
N ARG A 368 -26.14 -7.11 16.05
CA ARG A 368 -27.53 -7.56 15.85
C ARG A 368 -27.63 -8.63 14.77
N LEU A 369 -26.92 -8.46 13.65
CA LEU A 369 -26.89 -9.45 12.58
C LEU A 369 -26.19 -10.76 12.99
N ARG A 370 -25.21 -10.68 13.89
CA ARG A 370 -24.47 -11.82 14.40
C ARG A 370 -25.27 -12.61 15.43
N ASN A 371 -26.04 -11.91 16.29
CA ASN A 371 -26.86 -12.54 17.35
C ASN A 371 -28.25 -12.95 16.88
N GLY A 372 -28.68 -12.55 15.68
CA GLY A 372 -29.95 -12.94 15.06
C GLY A 372 -29.85 -14.16 14.15
N ARG A 373 -28.69 -14.80 14.10
CA ARG A 373 -28.45 -16.10 13.47
C ARG A 373 -28.21 -17.17 14.54
#